data_3e96d62639d9e6d51dbfdc0b42abc970
#
_entry.id   3e96d62639d9e6d51dbfdc0b42abc970
#
_cell.length_a   1.000
_cell.length_b   1.000
_cell.length_c   1.000
_cell.angle_alpha   90.00
_cell.angle_beta   90.00
_cell.angle_gamma   90.00
#
_symmetry.space_group_name_H-M   'P 1'
#
loop_
_entity.id
_entity.type
_entity.pdbx_description
1 polymer ?
#
loop_
_entity_poly.entity_id
_entity_poly.type
_entity_poly.pdbx_seq_one_letter_code
_entity_poly.pdbx_strand_id
1 'polypeptide(L)'
;MENEEKNGTFITCLSTGKGTWGTVKSIISKGNFEKVIVITNDFGKEKFQEECDMIVVDTFGEIDDIKAKITKELPEAKFASEVALNIDSGSGKEHMALISALIEKGYGFKFVTIKEDAIITI
;
A
#
# COMPACT_ATOMS: atom_id res chain seq x y z
N MET A 1 -17.01 -14.35 21.70
CA MET A 1 -15.97 -13.79 20.98
C MET A 1 -16.11 -12.32 20.74
N GLU A 2 -15.06 -11.63 20.95
CA GLU A 2 -15.14 -10.27 20.77
C GLU A 2 -15.04 -9.88 19.36
N ASN A 3 -15.68 -8.83 18.99
CA ASN A 3 -15.55 -8.24 17.70
C ASN A 3 -14.41 -7.27 17.75
N GLU A 4 -13.37 -7.56 17.01
CA GLU A 4 -12.29 -6.61 16.90
C GLU A 4 -12.61 -5.64 15.80
N GLU A 5 -12.42 -4.37 16.06
CA GLU A 5 -12.62 -3.37 15.04
C GLU A 5 -11.50 -3.43 14.04
N LYS A 6 -11.86 -3.38 12.78
CA LYS A 6 -10.87 -3.29 11.72
C LYS A 6 -10.41 -1.86 11.55
N ASN A 7 -9.16 -1.70 11.14
CA ASN A 7 -8.51 -0.39 11.06
C ASN A 7 -8.49 0.20 9.67
N GLY A 8 -9.53 0.02 8.90
CA GLY A 8 -9.61 0.62 7.58
C GLY A 8 -8.67 0.00 6.56
N THR A 9 -8.12 0.82 5.69
CA THR A 9 -7.34 0.35 4.56
C THR A 9 -5.86 0.66 4.73
N PHE A 10 -5.02 -0.30 4.39
CA PHE A 10 -3.57 -0.12 4.33
C PHE A 10 -3.15 -0.20 2.87
N ILE A 11 -2.34 0.74 2.41
CA ILE A 11 -1.82 0.77 1.04
C ILE A 11 -0.31 0.80 1.10
N THR A 12 0.34 0.00 0.27
CA THR A 12 1.79 -0.07 0.23
C THR A 12 2.28 -0.43 -1.16
N CYS A 13 3.59 -0.34 -1.35
CA CYS A 13 4.25 -0.75 -2.59
C CYS A 13 5.20 -1.89 -2.29
N LEU A 14 5.32 -2.82 -3.23
CA LEU A 14 6.34 -3.86 -3.16
C LEU A 14 6.93 -4.04 -4.54
N SER A 15 8.24 -4.07 -4.64
CA SER A 15 8.88 -4.37 -5.91
C SER A 15 10.00 -5.36 -5.66
N THR A 16 10.99 -5.42 -6.53
CA THR A 16 11.94 -6.53 -6.53
C THR A 16 12.85 -6.61 -5.31
N GLY A 17 13.07 -5.53 -4.59
CA GLY A 17 13.94 -5.58 -3.41
C GLY A 17 13.20 -6.17 -2.23
N LYS A 18 13.63 -7.31 -1.73
CA LYS A 18 12.90 -7.97 -0.64
C LYS A 18 13.25 -7.46 0.75
N GLY A 19 14.23 -6.55 0.84
CA GLY A 19 14.73 -6.11 2.15
C GLY A 19 13.65 -5.49 3.05
N THR A 20 12.66 -4.85 2.47
CA THR A 20 11.62 -4.18 3.25
C THR A 20 10.31 -4.96 3.30
N TRP A 21 10.27 -6.14 2.69
CA TRP A 21 9.04 -6.95 2.71
C TRP A 21 8.66 -7.38 4.12
N GLY A 22 9.67 -7.61 4.97
CA GLY A 22 9.40 -7.96 6.37
C GLY A 22 8.62 -6.87 7.10
N THR A 23 9.00 -5.62 6.87
CA THR A 23 8.28 -4.49 7.44
C THR A 23 6.82 -4.47 6.98
N VAL A 24 6.61 -4.67 5.69
CA VAL A 24 5.25 -4.67 5.14
C VAL A 24 4.44 -5.80 5.73
N LYS A 25 5.02 -7.00 5.82
CA LYS A 25 4.31 -8.15 6.40
C LYS A 25 3.96 -7.91 7.86
N SER A 26 4.87 -7.28 8.61
CA SER A 26 4.59 -6.96 10.01
C SER A 26 3.43 -5.99 10.14
N ILE A 27 3.40 -4.97 9.28
CA ILE A 27 2.31 -4.00 9.35
C ILE A 27 0.98 -4.69 9.03
N ILE A 28 0.95 -5.53 8.00
CA ILE A 28 -0.27 -6.24 7.64
C ILE A 28 -0.72 -7.14 8.79
N SER A 29 0.22 -7.86 9.38
CA SER A 29 -0.09 -8.80 10.46
C SER A 29 -0.59 -8.10 11.71
N LYS A 30 -0.01 -6.96 12.06
CA LYS A 30 -0.33 -6.28 13.31
C LYS A 30 -1.46 -5.27 13.19
N GLY A 31 -1.76 -4.83 11.98
CA GLY A 31 -2.64 -3.68 11.80
C GLY A 31 -4.12 -3.98 11.83
N ASN A 32 -4.50 -5.23 11.66
CA ASN A 32 -5.92 -5.62 11.65
C ASN A 32 -6.72 -4.77 10.67
N PHE A 33 -6.22 -4.67 9.43
CA PHE A 33 -6.86 -3.82 8.43
C PHE A 33 -8.04 -4.52 7.80
N GLU A 34 -9.05 -3.73 7.45
CA GLU A 34 -10.19 -4.23 6.73
C GLU A 34 -9.81 -4.59 5.30
N LYS A 35 -8.89 -3.84 4.72
CA LYS A 35 -8.48 -4.02 3.34
C LYS A 35 -7.00 -3.68 3.21
N VAL A 36 -6.29 -4.46 2.41
CA VAL A 36 -4.87 -4.21 2.13
C VAL A 36 -4.72 -4.15 0.62
N ILE A 37 -4.13 -3.06 0.13
CA ILE A 37 -3.89 -2.86 -1.30
C ILE A 37 -2.38 -2.74 -1.51
N VAL A 38 -1.84 -3.55 -2.39
CA VAL A 38 -0.41 -3.58 -2.66
C VAL A 38 -0.15 -3.23 -4.12
N ILE A 39 0.62 -2.15 -4.34
CA ILE A 39 1.06 -1.78 -5.66
C ILE A 39 2.37 -2.55 -5.91
N THR A 40 2.39 -3.40 -6.92
CA THR A 40 3.54 -4.27 -7.11
C THR A 40 3.78 -4.55 -8.59
N ASN A 41 4.80 -5.34 -8.90
CA ASN A 41 5.10 -5.78 -10.25
C ASN A 41 4.85 -7.28 -10.33
N ASP A 42 5.17 -7.88 -11.49
CA ASP A 42 4.94 -9.32 -11.67
C ASP A 42 5.71 -10.15 -10.65
N PHE A 43 6.93 -9.75 -10.31
CA PHE A 43 7.71 -10.48 -9.33
C PHE A 43 7.02 -10.47 -7.97
N GLY A 44 6.54 -9.31 -7.53
CA GLY A 44 5.85 -9.23 -6.26
C GLY A 44 4.54 -9.98 -6.27
N LYS A 45 3.81 -9.91 -7.38
CA LYS A 45 2.56 -10.64 -7.51
C LYS A 45 2.78 -12.14 -7.30
N GLU A 46 3.88 -12.66 -7.87
CA GLU A 46 4.16 -14.08 -7.77
C GLU A 46 4.70 -14.49 -6.41
N LYS A 47 5.51 -13.63 -5.80
CA LYS A 47 6.28 -14.02 -4.61
C LYS A 47 5.67 -13.58 -3.28
N PHE A 48 4.86 -12.54 -3.27
CA PHE A 48 4.29 -12.04 -2.02
C PHE A 48 3.00 -12.79 -1.71
N GLN A 49 3.01 -13.52 -0.61
CA GLN A 49 1.92 -14.45 -0.31
C GLN A 49 1.14 -14.05 0.92
N GLU A 50 0.62 -12.83 0.92
CA GLU A 50 -0.28 -12.36 1.97
C GLU A 50 -1.63 -12.08 1.34
N GLU A 51 -2.66 -12.14 2.16
CA GLU A 51 -4.00 -11.85 1.67
C GLU A 51 -4.14 -10.37 1.43
N CYS A 52 -4.28 -9.97 0.17
CA CYS A 52 -4.35 -8.57 -0.18
C CYS A 52 -4.85 -8.42 -1.61
N ASP A 53 -5.26 -7.19 -1.94
CA ASP A 53 -5.59 -6.85 -3.32
C ASP A 53 -4.35 -6.27 -3.96
N MET A 54 -4.00 -6.76 -5.15
CA MET A 54 -2.80 -6.29 -5.82
C MET A 54 -3.14 -5.46 -7.03
N ILE A 55 -2.43 -4.33 -7.18
CA ILE A 55 -2.45 -3.55 -8.40
C ILE A 55 -1.07 -3.75 -9.03
N VAL A 56 -1.05 -4.46 -10.15
CA VAL A 56 0.22 -4.84 -10.78
C VAL A 56 0.57 -3.81 -11.84
N VAL A 57 1.75 -3.22 -11.72
CA VAL A 57 2.21 -2.19 -12.64
C VAL A 57 3.54 -2.60 -13.24
N ASP A 58 3.87 -1.98 -14.39
CA ASP A 58 5.17 -2.16 -15.00
C ASP A 58 6.11 -1.11 -14.42
N THR A 59 6.94 -1.53 -13.46
CA THR A 59 7.81 -0.59 -12.76
C THR A 59 8.92 -0.03 -13.64
N PHE A 60 9.11 -0.56 -14.83
CA PHE A 60 10.03 0.02 -15.81
C PHE A 60 9.32 0.96 -16.79
N GLY A 61 8.02 1.12 -16.66
CA GLY A 61 7.25 2.01 -17.53
C GLY A 61 7.37 3.46 -17.13
N GLU A 62 6.64 4.30 -17.85
CA GLU A 62 6.62 5.74 -17.57
C GLU A 62 5.78 6.01 -16.33
N ILE A 63 6.16 7.03 -15.59
CA ILE A 63 5.51 7.31 -14.32
C ILE A 63 4.02 7.66 -14.49
N ASP A 64 3.68 8.37 -15.56
CA ASP A 64 2.28 8.72 -15.81
C ASP A 64 1.44 7.51 -16.16
N ASP A 65 2.02 6.50 -16.81
CA ASP A 65 1.30 5.26 -17.10
C ASP A 65 1.08 4.46 -15.81
N ILE A 66 2.07 4.46 -14.95
CA ILE A 66 1.94 3.78 -13.64
C ILE A 66 0.84 4.46 -12.84
N LYS A 67 0.85 5.78 -12.79
CA LYS A 67 -0.18 6.54 -12.08
C LYS A 67 -1.57 6.25 -12.66
N ALA A 68 -1.69 6.21 -13.98
CA ALA A 68 -2.98 5.96 -14.62
C ALA A 68 -3.53 4.58 -14.22
N LYS A 69 -2.67 3.58 -14.19
CA LYS A 69 -3.09 2.23 -13.79
C LYS A 69 -3.55 2.22 -12.34
N ILE A 70 -2.79 2.85 -11.46
CA ILE A 70 -3.14 2.91 -10.05
C ILE A 70 -4.47 3.64 -9.87
N THR A 71 -4.62 4.79 -10.53
CA THR A 71 -5.85 5.58 -10.42
C THR A 71 -7.07 4.77 -10.86
N LYS A 72 -6.90 4.01 -11.94
CA LYS A 72 -8.00 3.22 -12.47
C LYS A 72 -8.41 2.11 -11.53
N GLU A 73 -7.45 1.48 -10.86
CA GLU A 73 -7.75 0.30 -10.05
C GLU A 73 -7.96 0.59 -8.56
N LEU A 74 -7.62 1.77 -8.09
CA LEU A 74 -7.95 2.12 -6.71
C LEU A 74 -9.46 2.30 -6.57
N PRO A 75 -10.04 1.80 -5.49
CA PRO A 75 -11.47 2.05 -5.27
C PRO A 75 -11.71 3.54 -5.02
N GLU A 76 -12.96 3.94 -5.09
CA GLU A 76 -13.30 5.32 -4.81
C GLU A 76 -12.99 5.64 -3.36
N ALA A 77 -12.50 6.84 -3.10
CA ALA A 77 -12.16 7.25 -1.74
C ALA A 77 -13.43 7.36 -0.92
N LYS A 78 -13.39 6.81 0.28
CA LYS A 78 -14.51 6.96 1.19
C LYS A 78 -14.36 8.26 1.92
N PHE A 79 -15.46 8.98 2.00
CA PHE A 79 -15.47 10.25 2.68
C PHE A 79 -15.09 10.07 4.14
N ALA A 80 -14.23 10.87 4.63
CA ALA A 80 -13.78 10.87 6.02
C ALA A 80 -12.92 9.68 6.43
N SER A 81 -12.56 8.80 5.51
CA SER A 81 -11.66 7.70 5.83
C SER A 81 -10.25 8.03 5.40
N GLU A 82 -9.31 7.76 6.28
CA GLU A 82 -7.90 7.96 6.03
C GLU A 82 -7.24 6.61 5.85
N VAL A 83 -6.44 6.44 4.79
CA VAL A 83 -5.73 5.17 4.63
C VAL A 83 -4.37 5.26 5.33
N ALA A 84 -3.91 4.11 5.82
CA ALA A 84 -2.56 3.99 6.32
C ALA A 84 -1.66 3.67 5.14
N LEU A 85 -0.52 4.34 5.04
CA LEU A 85 0.36 4.24 3.90
C LEU A 85 1.78 3.96 4.36
N ASN A 86 2.43 2.98 3.75
CA ASN A 86 3.84 2.73 3.99
C ASN A 86 4.53 2.54 2.65
N ILE A 87 5.60 3.28 2.42
CA ILE A 87 6.35 3.20 1.18
C ILE A 87 7.83 2.94 1.43
N ASP A 88 8.13 2.11 2.46
CA ASP A 88 9.50 1.66 2.68
C ASP A 88 9.98 0.82 1.52
N SER A 89 9.10 0.07 0.89
CA SER A 89 9.44 -0.77 -0.26
C SER A 89 9.03 -0.08 -1.55
N GLY A 90 9.62 -0.51 -2.66
CA GLY A 90 9.34 0.10 -3.94
C GLY A 90 10.38 1.16 -4.27
N SER A 91 10.13 1.92 -5.31
CA SER A 91 11.05 2.95 -5.75
C SER A 91 10.36 4.31 -5.80
N GLY A 92 11.16 5.35 -5.93
CA GLY A 92 10.61 6.71 -6.00
C GLY A 92 9.58 6.89 -7.08
N LYS A 93 9.75 6.22 -8.22
CA LYS A 93 8.79 6.34 -9.31
C LYS A 93 7.42 5.82 -8.90
N GLU A 94 7.37 4.64 -8.30
CA GLU A 94 6.11 4.07 -7.84
C GLU A 94 5.50 4.90 -6.73
N HIS A 95 6.34 5.42 -5.85
CA HIS A 95 5.87 6.25 -4.75
C HIS A 95 5.23 7.52 -5.25
N MET A 96 5.86 8.19 -6.22
CA MET A 96 5.29 9.41 -6.77
C MET A 96 3.97 9.13 -7.49
N ALA A 97 3.93 8.03 -8.23
CA ALA A 97 2.71 7.66 -8.95
C ALA A 97 1.57 7.36 -7.97
N LEU A 98 1.86 6.62 -6.93
CA LEU A 98 0.83 6.26 -5.94
C LEU A 98 0.34 7.49 -5.18
N ILE A 99 1.25 8.30 -4.67
CA ILE A 99 0.84 9.47 -3.89
C ILE A 99 0.06 10.43 -4.77
N SER A 100 0.50 10.62 -6.02
CA SER A 100 -0.22 11.48 -6.94
C SER A 100 -1.64 10.96 -7.20
N ALA A 101 -1.79 9.65 -7.35
CA ALA A 101 -3.11 9.05 -7.56
C ALA A 101 -4.01 9.23 -6.33
N LEU A 102 -3.44 9.04 -5.14
CA LEU A 102 -4.21 9.20 -3.90
C LEU A 102 -4.72 10.63 -3.76
N ILE A 103 -3.86 11.59 -4.03
CA ILE A 103 -4.23 13.00 -3.92
C ILE A 103 -5.31 13.32 -4.95
N GLU A 104 -5.13 12.89 -6.19
CA GLU A 104 -6.08 13.19 -7.25
C GLU A 104 -7.46 12.58 -6.97
N LYS A 105 -7.49 11.39 -6.38
CA LYS A 105 -8.76 10.74 -6.07
C LYS A 105 -9.37 11.19 -4.75
N GLY A 106 -8.70 12.09 -4.05
CA GLY A 106 -9.28 12.64 -2.82
C GLY A 106 -9.08 11.78 -1.59
N TYR A 107 -8.10 10.88 -1.60
CA TYR A 107 -7.82 10.07 -0.43
C TYR A 107 -7.09 10.89 0.63
N GLY A 108 -7.53 10.78 1.89
CA GLY A 108 -6.71 11.20 2.99
C GLY A 108 -5.79 10.05 3.38
N PHE A 109 -4.57 10.34 3.79
CA PHE A 109 -3.67 9.27 4.19
C PHE A 109 -2.71 9.74 5.27
N LYS A 110 -2.20 8.77 6.03
CA LYS A 110 -1.18 9.00 7.03
C LYS A 110 -0.12 7.94 6.86
N PHE A 111 1.13 8.31 7.12
CA PHE A 111 2.22 7.34 7.02
C PHE A 111 2.32 6.54 8.30
N VAL A 112 2.51 5.25 8.16
CA VAL A 112 2.72 4.36 9.31
C VAL A 112 3.98 3.55 9.08
N THR A 113 4.60 3.12 10.16
CA THR A 113 5.75 2.24 10.08
C THR A 113 5.78 1.37 11.35
N ILE A 114 6.80 0.52 11.45
CA ILE A 114 7.00 -0.32 12.62
C ILE A 114 8.15 0.25 13.44
N LYS A 115 7.93 0.40 14.72
CA LYS A 115 8.99 0.78 15.64
C LYS A 115 8.81 -0.02 16.91
N GLU A 116 9.87 -0.72 17.33
CA GLU A 116 9.83 -1.54 18.55
C GLU A 116 8.65 -2.49 18.54
N ASP A 117 8.47 -3.14 17.40
CA ASP A 117 7.47 -4.19 17.21
C ASP A 117 6.03 -3.68 17.27
N ALA A 118 5.82 -2.39 17.09
CA ALA A 118 4.48 -1.80 17.09
C ALA A 118 4.34 -0.86 15.91
N ILE A 119 3.10 -0.72 15.41
CA ILE A 119 2.81 0.23 14.36
C ILE A 119 2.73 1.62 14.97
N ILE A 120 3.45 2.56 14.38
CA ILE A 120 3.34 3.96 14.78
C ILE A 120 2.94 4.79 13.57
N THR A 121 2.27 5.90 13.83
CA THR A 121 1.96 6.89 12.80
C THR A 121 3.05 7.96 12.88
N ILE A 122 3.58 8.31 11.71
CA ILE A 122 4.63 9.32 11.69
C ILE A 122 4.03 10.70 11.48
#